data_6b078096ee4407847a33b263e91cb267
#
_entry.id   6b078096ee4407847a33b263e91cb267
#
_cell.length_a   1.000
_cell.length_b   1.000
_cell.length_c   1.000
_cell.angle_alpha   90.00
_cell.angle_beta   90.00
_cell.angle_gamma   90.00
#
_symmetry.space_group_name_H-M   'P 1'
#
loop_
_entity.id
_entity.type
_entity.pdbx_description
1 polymer ?
#
loop_
_entity_poly.entity_id
_entity_poly.type
_entity_poly.pdbx_seq_one_letter_code
_entity_poly.pdbx_strand_id
1 'polypeptide(L)' 'MSPKELLYIEDALGHAQYLTTQCQTAAGQLRDPALRSQAEQLASSNQSLFNRFFHLV' A
#
# COMPACT_ATOMS: atom_id res chain seq x y z
N MET A 1 2.81 16.43 -17.02
CA MET A 1 3.71 15.92 -15.97
C MET A 1 5.07 15.69 -16.58
N SER A 2 6.13 16.15 -15.94
CA SER A 2 7.48 15.93 -16.44
C SER A 2 7.96 14.51 -16.15
N PRO A 3 8.93 13.99 -16.92
CA PRO A 3 9.50 12.67 -16.62
C PRO A 3 10.08 12.56 -15.22
N LYS A 4 10.69 13.63 -14.71
CA LYS A 4 11.26 13.64 -13.37
C LYS A 4 10.18 13.54 -12.30
N GLU A 5 9.07 14.25 -12.47
CA GLU A 5 7.93 14.18 -11.55
C GLU A 5 7.32 12.78 -11.56
N LEU A 6 7.20 12.17 -12.73
CA LEU A 6 6.68 10.81 -12.85
C LEU A 6 7.57 9.82 -12.11
N LEU A 7 8.89 9.95 -12.21
CA LEU A 7 9.82 9.09 -11.48
C LEU A 7 9.68 9.24 -9.98
N TYR A 8 9.50 10.45 -9.47
CA TYR A 8 9.29 10.67 -8.04
C TYR A 8 8.00 10.00 -7.57
N ILE A 9 6.93 10.10 -8.36
CA ILE A 9 5.66 9.47 -8.02
C ILE A 9 5.81 7.95 -8.00
N GLU A 10 6.45 7.37 -8.99
CA GLU A 10 6.68 5.93 -9.08
C GLU A 10 7.49 5.43 -7.89
N ASP A 11 8.55 6.14 -7.51
CA ASP A 11 9.39 5.78 -6.39
C ASP A 11 8.60 5.85 -5.07
N ALA A 12 7.82 6.90 -4.89
CA ALA A 12 7.01 7.07 -3.67
C ALA A 12 5.95 5.99 -3.56
N LEU A 13 5.28 5.65 -4.66
CA LEU A 13 4.26 4.60 -4.67
C LEU A 13 4.88 3.23 -4.43
N GLY A 14 6.04 2.95 -5.02
CA GLY A 14 6.74 1.70 -4.80
C GLY A 14 7.15 1.54 -3.34
N HIS A 15 7.65 2.60 -2.71
CA HIS A 15 8.00 2.58 -1.29
C HIS A 15 6.76 2.38 -0.42
N ALA A 16 5.66 3.06 -0.75
CA ALA A 16 4.40 2.92 -0.02
C ALA A 16 3.84 1.50 -0.12
N GLN A 17 3.94 0.86 -1.30
CA GLN A 17 3.55 -0.54 -1.46
C GLN A 17 4.41 -1.47 -0.62
N TYR A 18 5.71 -1.22 -0.57
CA TYR A 18 6.62 -2.00 0.27
C TYR A 18 6.21 -1.91 1.74
N LEU A 19 5.94 -0.70 2.25
CA LEU A 19 5.49 -0.50 3.62
C LEU A 19 4.17 -1.20 3.88
N THR A 20 3.23 -1.13 2.94
CA THR A 20 1.94 -1.82 3.05
C THR A 20 2.16 -3.33 3.18
N THR A 21 3.05 -3.90 2.38
CA THR A 21 3.37 -5.33 2.44
C THR A 21 3.97 -5.70 3.80
N GLN A 22 4.86 -4.86 4.33
CA GLN A 22 5.45 -5.09 5.65
C GLN A 22 4.39 -5.02 6.75
N CYS A 23 3.46 -4.08 6.65
CA CYS A 23 2.35 -3.96 7.58
C CYS A 23 1.43 -5.17 7.52
N GLN A 24 1.15 -5.70 6.33
CA GLN A 24 0.34 -6.91 6.17
C GLN A 24 1.01 -8.11 6.83
N THR A 25 2.31 -8.25 6.65
CA THR A 25 3.08 -9.34 7.26
C THR A 25 3.01 -9.25 8.78
N ALA A 26 3.21 -8.05 9.33
CA ALA A 26 3.12 -7.83 10.76
C ALA A 26 1.70 -8.07 11.28
N ALA A 27 0.69 -7.62 10.55
CA ALA A 27 -0.71 -7.82 10.92
C ALA A 27 -1.07 -9.30 10.98
N GLY A 28 -0.51 -10.12 10.08
CA GLY A 28 -0.73 -11.57 10.08
C GLY A 28 -0.22 -12.26 11.33
N GLN A 29 0.67 -11.60 12.09
CA GLN A 29 1.21 -12.14 13.34
C GLN A 29 0.44 -11.66 14.58
N LEU A 30 -0.55 -10.79 14.40
CA LEU A 30 -1.38 -10.31 15.50
C LEU A 30 -2.27 -11.44 16.02
N ARG A 31 -2.38 -11.52 17.34
CA ARG A 31 -3.20 -12.55 17.98
C ARG A 31 -4.67 -12.14 18.11
N ASP A 32 -4.95 -10.82 18.11
CA ASP A 32 -6.30 -10.31 18.22
C ASP A 32 -6.97 -10.35 16.85
N PRO A 33 -8.04 -11.16 16.67
CA PRO A 33 -8.69 -11.29 15.37
C PRO A 33 -9.31 -9.98 14.86
N ALA A 34 -9.80 -9.13 15.75
CA ALA A 34 -10.42 -7.87 15.37
C ALA A 34 -9.37 -6.90 14.82
N LEU A 35 -8.24 -6.76 15.50
CA LEU A 35 -7.13 -5.91 15.02
C LEU A 35 -6.56 -6.43 13.72
N ARG A 36 -6.41 -7.74 13.62
CA ARG A 36 -5.91 -8.39 12.42
C ARG A 36 -6.81 -8.12 11.23
N SER A 37 -8.12 -8.26 11.41
CA SER A 37 -9.10 -7.98 10.35
C SER A 37 -9.06 -6.52 9.92
N GLN A 38 -8.98 -5.59 10.87
CA GLN A 38 -8.90 -4.17 10.57
C GLN A 38 -7.63 -3.83 9.79
N ALA A 39 -6.50 -4.40 10.18
CA ALA A 39 -5.24 -4.19 9.49
C ALA A 39 -5.29 -4.73 8.06
N GLU A 40 -5.88 -5.89 7.86
CA GLU A 40 -6.04 -6.48 6.52
C GLU A 40 -6.96 -5.64 5.64
N GLN A 41 -8.04 -5.09 6.19
CA GLN A 41 -8.94 -4.21 5.46
C GLN A 41 -8.25 -2.91 5.03
N LEU A 42 -7.45 -2.33 5.91
CA LEU A 42 -6.69 -1.13 5.59
C LEU A 42 -5.68 -1.40 4.46
N ALA A 43 -4.97 -2.50 4.54
CA ALA A 43 -4.02 -2.89 3.51
C ALA A 43 -4.70 -3.11 2.16
N SER A 44 -5.87 -3.74 2.15
CA SER A 44 -6.65 -3.97 0.95
C SER A 44 -7.11 -2.65 0.33
N SER A 45 -7.58 -1.71 1.15
CA SER A 45 -7.99 -0.38 0.68
C SER A 45 -6.82 0.39 0.07
N ASN A 46 -5.64 0.33 0.71
CA ASN A 46 -4.44 0.97 0.19
C ASN A 46 -4.02 0.35 -1.15
N GLN A 47 -4.10 -0.96 -1.29
CA GLN A 47 -3.77 -1.65 -2.53
C GLN A 47 -4.69 -1.22 -3.67
N SER A 48 -5.99 -1.08 -3.41
CA SER A 48 -6.95 -0.58 -4.39
C SER A 48 -6.62 0.85 -4.82
N LEU A 49 -6.21 1.69 -3.87
CA LEU A 49 -5.82 3.06 -4.14
C LEU A 49 -4.59 3.11 -5.05
N PHE A 50 -3.57 2.30 -4.77
CA PHE A 50 -2.37 2.21 -5.61
C PHE A 50 -2.72 1.75 -7.02
N ASN A 51 -3.55 0.73 -7.15
CA ASN A 51 -3.96 0.22 -8.46
C ASN A 51 -4.67 1.29 -9.28
N ARG A 52 -5.55 2.06 -8.67
CA ARG A 52 -6.25 3.16 -9.35
C ARG A 52 -5.26 4.23 -9.80
N PHE A 53 -4.29 4.56 -8.96
CA PHE A 53 -3.30 5.57 -9.28
C PHE A 53 -2.41 5.13 -10.45
N PHE A 54 -1.97 3.89 -10.44
CA PHE A 54 -1.14 3.36 -11.53
C PHE A 54 -1.87 3.31 -12.86
N HIS A 55 -3.20 3.17 -12.85
CA HIS A 55 -3.98 3.21 -14.07
C HIS A 55 -4.15 4.64 -14.62
N LEU A 56 -3.93 5.66 -13.81
CA LEU A 56 -4.02 7.06 -14.23
C LEU A 56 -2.72 7.57 -14.85
N VAL A 57 -1.63 6.96 -14.53
CA VAL A 57 -0.30 7.32 -15.04
C VAL A 57 0.26 6.24 -15.94
#